data_2d8026394dd9c053d561f9c4952ecf58
#
_entry.id   2d8026394dd9c053d561f9c4952ecf58
#
_cell.length_a   1.000
_cell.length_b   1.000
_cell.length_c   1.000
_cell.angle_alpha   90.00
_cell.angle_beta   90.00
_cell.angle_gamma   90.00
#
_symmetry.space_group_name_H-M   'P 1'
#
loop_
_entity.id
_entity.type
_entity.pdbx_description
1 polymer ?
#
loop_
_entity_poly.entity_id
_entity_poly.type
_entity_poly.pdbx_seq_one_letter_code
_entity_poly.pdbx_strand_id
1 'polypeptide(L)'
;DFLAITTLIGGTVGGYITYAGAHRLIEAGRTGPAYAKTVARSSVLGIIVTGVMRAILFLAILGVVHGGAQLAAENPAASAFEYAAGEVGLRMFGLIFWAAAITSVIGASFTTVSFLTTQKTPQRTRNLMTVGFIAICLVLFLVLQKAPVKLLVFAGGFNGLILPIGFTVVLWVAWRRRDLLGGYVYPKWLLAVGALAWLLTIFLGYRSLEGLQALWA
;
A
#
# COMPACT_ATOMS: atom_id res chain seq x y z
N ASP A 1 11.16 -16.84 -2.34
CA ASP A 1 10.64 -16.23 -3.58
C ASP A 1 10.71 -14.70 -3.47
N PHE A 2 11.62 -14.07 -4.24
CA PHE A 2 11.84 -12.63 -4.20
C PHE A 2 10.66 -11.83 -4.76
N LEU A 3 9.93 -12.38 -5.73
CA LEU A 3 8.73 -11.73 -6.27
C LEU A 3 7.65 -11.62 -5.18
N ALA A 4 7.42 -12.67 -4.41
CA ALA A 4 6.46 -12.65 -3.30
C ALA A 4 6.84 -11.61 -2.24
N ILE A 5 8.14 -11.52 -1.88
CA ILE A 5 8.64 -10.53 -0.92
C ILE A 5 8.42 -9.11 -1.46
N THR A 6 8.79 -8.84 -2.71
CA THR A 6 8.65 -7.51 -3.32
C THR A 6 7.18 -7.12 -3.50
N THR A 7 6.34 -8.06 -3.91
CA THR A 7 4.89 -7.87 -4.00
C THR A 7 4.28 -7.54 -2.64
N LEU A 8 4.70 -8.25 -1.59
CA LEU A 8 4.26 -7.99 -0.23
C LEU A 8 4.68 -6.59 0.24
N ILE A 9 5.93 -6.20 0.00
CA ILE A 9 6.44 -4.87 0.36
C ILE A 9 5.74 -3.79 -0.45
N GLY A 10 5.65 -3.93 -1.78
CA GLY A 10 4.99 -2.96 -2.66
C GLY A 10 3.50 -2.79 -2.34
N GLY A 11 2.80 -3.90 -2.08
CA GLY A 11 1.40 -3.86 -1.66
C GLY A 11 1.20 -3.34 -0.23
N THR A 12 2.20 -3.49 0.65
CA THR A 12 2.15 -3.07 2.04
C THR A 12 2.47 -1.59 2.22
N VAL A 13 3.57 -1.14 1.62
CA VAL A 13 4.01 0.25 1.70
C VAL A 13 3.16 1.16 0.81
N GLY A 14 2.40 0.57 -0.12
CA GLY A 14 1.44 1.29 -0.94
C GLY A 14 2.06 2.05 -2.11
N GLY A 15 3.31 1.81 -2.45
CA GLY A 15 4.00 2.37 -3.62
C GLY A 15 3.81 3.88 -3.76
N TYR A 16 3.20 4.32 -4.86
CA TYR A 16 3.00 5.74 -5.15
C TYR A 16 2.10 6.45 -4.11
N ILE A 17 1.14 5.76 -3.51
CA ILE A 17 0.21 6.35 -2.53
C ILE A 17 0.94 6.84 -1.28
N THR A 18 2.03 6.18 -0.89
CA THR A 18 2.86 6.60 0.26
C THR A 18 3.42 8.01 0.06
N TYR A 19 3.87 8.32 -1.14
CA TYR A 19 4.40 9.65 -1.48
C TYR A 19 3.28 10.62 -1.86
N ALA A 20 2.35 10.14 -2.63
CA ALA A 20 1.20 10.87 -3.12
C ALA A 20 0.25 11.33 -2.00
N GLY A 21 0.04 10.51 -0.99
CA GLY A 21 -0.84 10.83 0.14
C GLY A 21 -0.37 12.02 0.98
N ALA A 22 0.91 12.38 0.90
CA ALA A 22 1.45 13.50 1.65
C ALA A 22 0.77 14.86 1.32
N HIS A 23 0.37 15.09 0.07
CA HIS A 23 -0.34 16.32 -0.30
C HIS A 23 -1.71 16.46 0.39
N ARG A 24 -2.31 15.35 0.80
CA ARG A 24 -3.56 15.36 1.57
C ARG A 24 -3.40 15.98 2.95
N LEU A 25 -2.21 15.86 3.55
CA LEU A 25 -1.88 16.55 4.80
C LEU A 25 -1.81 18.06 4.57
N ILE A 26 -1.27 18.49 3.43
CA ILE A 26 -1.21 19.90 3.03
C ILE A 26 -2.62 20.45 2.82
N GLU A 27 -3.49 19.73 2.11
CA GLU A 27 -4.89 20.12 1.92
C GLU A 27 -5.68 20.20 3.25
N ALA A 28 -5.32 19.35 4.23
CA ALA A 28 -5.89 19.38 5.57
C ALA A 28 -5.29 20.47 6.48
N GLY A 29 -4.41 21.34 5.96
CA GLY A 29 -3.75 22.40 6.72
C GLY A 29 -2.71 21.91 7.72
N ARG A 30 -2.30 20.63 7.65
CA ARG A 30 -1.30 20.03 8.55
C ARG A 30 0.10 20.19 7.98
N THR A 31 0.60 21.42 7.99
CA THR A 31 1.90 21.78 7.42
C THR A 31 2.85 22.36 8.46
N GLY A 32 4.15 22.32 8.16
CA GLY A 32 5.20 22.92 8.96
C GLY A 32 5.70 22.06 10.13
N PRO A 33 6.79 22.52 10.80
CA PRO A 33 7.46 21.76 11.86
C PRO A 33 6.58 21.42 13.06
N ALA A 34 5.58 22.25 13.36
CA ALA A 34 4.66 22.04 14.48
C ALA A 34 3.86 20.73 14.35
N TYR A 35 3.49 20.35 13.13
CA TYR A 35 2.74 19.12 12.87
C TYR A 35 3.62 17.88 12.64
N ALA A 36 4.92 18.06 12.35
CA ALA A 36 5.82 16.97 12.01
C ALA A 36 5.84 15.86 13.07
N LYS A 37 5.91 16.22 14.35
CA LYS A 37 5.90 15.26 15.46
C LYS A 37 4.60 14.48 15.56
N THR A 38 3.46 15.15 15.40
CA THR A 38 2.14 14.51 15.45
C THR A 38 1.94 13.57 14.27
N VAL A 39 2.29 14.00 13.06
CA VAL A 39 2.23 13.17 11.85
C VAL A 39 3.14 11.95 11.98
N ALA A 40 4.39 12.13 12.40
CA ALA A 40 5.33 11.04 12.62
C ALA A 40 4.81 10.03 13.64
N ARG A 41 4.29 10.49 14.79
CA ARG A 41 3.72 9.60 15.82
C ARG A 41 2.53 8.82 15.29
N SER A 42 1.62 9.45 14.57
CA SER A 42 0.45 8.78 13.98
C SER A 42 0.86 7.74 12.95
N SER A 43 1.85 8.07 12.10
CA SER A 43 2.37 7.14 11.10
C SER A 43 3.05 5.93 11.74
N VAL A 44 3.90 6.14 12.75
CA VAL A 44 4.58 5.05 13.48
C VAL A 44 3.55 4.17 14.17
N LEU A 45 2.56 4.75 14.86
CA LEU A 45 1.50 3.98 15.51
C LEU A 45 0.70 3.16 14.50
N GLY A 46 0.34 3.73 13.34
CA GLY A 46 -0.33 3.02 12.26
C GLY A 46 0.47 1.84 11.74
N ILE A 47 1.79 2.02 11.56
CA ILE A 47 2.70 0.94 11.12
C ILE A 47 2.76 -0.18 12.16
N ILE A 48 2.89 0.16 13.45
CA ILE A 48 2.96 -0.84 14.54
C ILE A 48 1.65 -1.64 14.61
N VAL A 49 0.50 -0.96 14.63
CA VAL A 49 -0.81 -1.64 14.70
C VAL A 49 -1.01 -2.55 13.49
N THR A 50 -0.72 -2.05 12.28
CA THR A 50 -0.83 -2.85 11.07
C THR A 50 0.14 -4.04 11.08
N GLY A 51 1.36 -3.85 11.56
CA GLY A 51 2.36 -4.91 11.69
C GLY A 51 1.92 -6.02 12.65
N VAL A 52 1.41 -5.64 13.82
CA VAL A 52 0.87 -6.60 14.81
C VAL A 52 -0.30 -7.39 14.22
N MET A 53 -1.27 -6.71 13.60
CA MET A 53 -2.43 -7.37 12.98
C MET A 53 -2.01 -8.35 11.88
N ARG A 54 -1.01 -8.00 11.06
CA ARG A 54 -0.47 -8.90 10.03
C ARG A 54 0.25 -10.10 10.61
N ALA A 55 1.04 -9.90 11.69
CA ALA A 55 1.70 -11.00 12.38
C ALA A 55 0.67 -11.98 12.96
N ILE A 56 -0.39 -11.49 13.60
CA ILE A 56 -1.48 -12.33 14.13
C ILE A 56 -2.15 -13.11 12.99
N LEU A 57 -2.50 -12.44 11.89
CA LEU A 57 -3.14 -13.09 10.73
C LEU A 57 -2.23 -14.15 10.11
N PHE A 58 -0.94 -13.84 9.94
CA PHE A 58 0.04 -14.79 9.43
C PHE A 58 0.16 -16.04 10.33
N LEU A 59 0.27 -15.85 11.64
CA LEU A 59 0.35 -16.96 12.60
C LEU A 59 -0.94 -17.79 12.61
N ALA A 60 -2.10 -17.16 12.48
CA ALA A 60 -3.38 -17.86 12.38
C ALA A 60 -3.45 -18.76 11.13
N ILE A 61 -3.07 -18.21 9.96
CA ILE A 61 -3.02 -18.98 8.71
C ILE A 61 -1.97 -20.09 8.79
N LEU A 62 -0.79 -19.81 9.36
CA LEU A 62 0.26 -20.78 9.55
C LEU A 62 -0.21 -21.95 10.43
N GLY A 63 -0.97 -21.67 11.51
CA GLY A 63 -1.57 -22.69 12.37
C GLY A 63 -2.55 -23.58 11.62
N VAL A 64 -3.38 -23.00 10.77
CA VAL A 64 -4.34 -23.73 9.92
C VAL A 64 -3.61 -24.67 8.94
N VAL A 65 -2.58 -24.16 8.26
CA VAL A 65 -1.77 -24.95 7.32
C VAL A 65 -0.99 -26.05 8.03
N HIS A 66 -0.42 -25.74 9.19
CA HIS A 66 0.27 -26.74 10.02
C HIS A 66 -0.67 -27.84 10.53
N GLY A 67 -1.94 -27.51 10.75
CA GLY A 67 -3.00 -28.46 11.08
C GLY A 67 -3.44 -29.36 9.92
N GLY A 68 -2.78 -29.28 8.76
CA GLY A 68 -3.04 -30.14 7.59
C GLY A 68 -4.11 -29.62 6.63
N ALA A 69 -4.57 -28.37 6.80
CA ALA A 69 -5.54 -27.79 5.89
C ALA A 69 -4.92 -27.55 4.50
N GLN A 70 -5.60 -27.98 3.45
CA GLN A 70 -5.28 -27.63 2.08
C GLN A 70 -6.07 -26.39 1.70
N LEU A 71 -5.36 -25.28 1.49
CA LEU A 71 -5.98 -24.02 1.10
C LEU A 71 -6.43 -24.05 -0.35
N ALA A 72 -7.65 -23.59 -0.63
CA ALA A 72 -8.15 -23.49 -2.00
C ALA A 72 -7.33 -22.48 -2.81
N ALA A 73 -6.85 -22.88 -3.98
CA ALA A 73 -6.02 -22.04 -4.84
C ALA A 73 -6.73 -20.76 -5.31
N GLU A 74 -8.06 -20.79 -5.43
CA GLU A 74 -8.86 -19.66 -5.87
C GLU A 74 -8.98 -18.55 -4.80
N ASN A 75 -9.09 -18.93 -3.52
CA ASN A 75 -9.19 -18.01 -2.40
C ASN A 75 -8.58 -18.62 -1.13
N PRO A 76 -7.23 -18.63 -1.01
CA PRO A 76 -6.56 -19.24 0.14
C PRO A 76 -6.93 -18.62 1.48
N ALA A 77 -7.18 -17.32 1.51
CA ALA A 77 -7.55 -16.63 2.74
C ALA A 77 -8.93 -17.05 3.23
N ALA A 78 -9.94 -17.06 2.36
CA ALA A 78 -11.29 -17.50 2.72
C ALA A 78 -11.29 -18.95 3.23
N SER A 79 -10.59 -19.86 2.55
CA SER A 79 -10.51 -21.27 2.96
C SER A 79 -9.79 -21.46 4.30
N ALA A 80 -8.81 -20.60 4.62
CA ALA A 80 -8.16 -20.64 5.93
C ALA A 80 -9.11 -20.26 7.06
N PHE A 81 -9.94 -19.23 6.87
CA PHE A 81 -10.96 -18.83 7.84
C PHE A 81 -12.08 -19.86 7.98
N GLU A 82 -12.49 -20.46 6.87
CA GLU A 82 -13.48 -21.56 6.85
C GLU A 82 -12.97 -22.78 7.63
N TYR A 83 -11.72 -23.17 7.41
CA TYR A 83 -11.10 -24.27 8.15
C TYR A 83 -10.97 -23.98 9.65
N ALA A 84 -10.62 -22.75 10.01
CA ALA A 84 -10.42 -22.35 11.41
C ALA A 84 -11.72 -22.27 12.21
N ALA A 85 -12.81 -21.79 11.61
CA ALA A 85 -14.05 -21.47 12.33
C ALA A 85 -15.34 -21.83 11.54
N GLY A 86 -15.22 -22.71 10.55
CA GLY A 86 -16.35 -23.17 9.74
C GLY A 86 -17.02 -22.03 8.98
N GLU A 87 -18.32 -22.19 8.73
CA GLU A 87 -19.13 -21.21 7.98
C GLU A 87 -19.14 -19.80 8.65
N VAL A 88 -19.06 -19.76 9.98
CA VAL A 88 -18.98 -18.48 10.72
C VAL A 88 -17.68 -17.76 10.36
N GLY A 89 -16.55 -18.47 10.31
CA GLY A 89 -15.26 -17.92 9.90
C GLY A 89 -15.31 -17.36 8.48
N LEU A 90 -15.90 -18.10 7.54
CA LEU A 90 -16.06 -17.68 6.15
C LEU A 90 -16.92 -16.39 6.04
N ARG A 91 -18.03 -16.32 6.75
CA ARG A 91 -18.89 -15.12 6.76
C ARG A 91 -18.21 -13.91 7.38
N MET A 92 -17.50 -14.10 8.48
CA MET A 92 -16.72 -13.04 9.14
C MET A 92 -15.60 -12.53 8.23
N PHE A 93 -14.87 -13.42 7.56
CA PHE A 93 -13.88 -13.06 6.55
C PHE A 93 -14.51 -12.22 5.44
N GLY A 94 -15.64 -12.67 4.87
CA GLY A 94 -16.34 -11.94 3.82
C GLY A 94 -16.74 -10.53 4.23
N LEU A 95 -17.29 -10.36 5.43
CA LEU A 95 -17.68 -9.04 5.95
C LEU A 95 -16.48 -8.12 6.16
N ILE A 96 -15.42 -8.62 6.78
CA ILE A 96 -14.19 -7.85 7.03
C ILE A 96 -13.53 -7.47 5.70
N PHE A 97 -13.42 -8.41 4.77
CA PHE A 97 -12.83 -8.18 3.46
C PHE A 97 -13.63 -7.17 2.63
N TRP A 98 -14.96 -7.27 2.65
CA TRP A 98 -15.84 -6.31 2.00
C TRP A 98 -15.67 -4.89 2.56
N ALA A 99 -15.67 -4.74 3.88
CA ALA A 99 -15.47 -3.44 4.53
C ALA A 99 -14.08 -2.84 4.20
N ALA A 100 -13.03 -3.67 4.25
CA ALA A 100 -11.68 -3.27 3.89
C ALA A 100 -11.56 -2.88 2.41
N ALA A 101 -12.20 -3.63 1.51
CA ALA A 101 -12.20 -3.36 0.07
C ALA A 101 -12.88 -2.01 -0.24
N ILE A 102 -14.05 -1.73 0.33
CA ILE A 102 -14.76 -0.46 0.12
C ILE A 102 -13.90 0.72 0.57
N THR A 103 -13.34 0.67 1.77
CA THR A 103 -12.51 1.77 2.29
C THR A 103 -11.27 1.98 1.44
N SER A 104 -10.64 0.90 0.96
CA SER A 104 -9.46 0.96 0.10
C SER A 104 -9.79 1.52 -1.29
N VAL A 105 -10.88 1.08 -1.92
CA VAL A 105 -11.32 1.58 -3.23
C VAL A 105 -11.62 3.08 -3.16
N ILE A 106 -12.40 3.51 -2.17
CA ILE A 106 -12.75 4.92 -2.00
C ILE A 106 -11.48 5.75 -1.72
N GLY A 107 -10.65 5.32 -0.79
CA GLY A 107 -9.43 6.04 -0.40
C GLY A 107 -8.42 6.18 -1.55
N ALA A 108 -8.14 5.08 -2.26
CA ALA A 108 -7.22 5.08 -3.39
C ALA A 108 -7.76 5.94 -4.56
N SER A 109 -9.03 5.76 -4.92
CA SER A 109 -9.65 6.51 -6.02
C SER A 109 -9.70 8.01 -5.74
N PHE A 110 -10.10 8.39 -4.53
CA PHE A 110 -10.15 9.79 -4.13
C PHE A 110 -8.74 10.42 -4.11
N THR A 111 -7.74 9.69 -3.64
CA THR A 111 -6.35 10.15 -3.68
C THR A 111 -5.85 10.30 -5.11
N THR A 112 -6.13 9.34 -5.99
CA THR A 112 -5.75 9.40 -7.41
C THR A 112 -6.39 10.60 -8.10
N VAL A 113 -7.69 10.82 -7.93
CA VAL A 113 -8.42 11.95 -8.51
C VAL A 113 -7.94 13.29 -7.97
N SER A 114 -7.44 13.33 -6.74
CA SER A 114 -6.91 14.58 -6.17
C SER A 114 -5.67 15.12 -6.91
N PHE A 115 -4.94 14.28 -7.67
CA PHE A 115 -3.88 14.75 -8.57
C PHE A 115 -4.40 15.39 -9.85
N LEU A 116 -5.60 15.01 -10.29
CA LEU A 116 -6.25 15.55 -11.48
C LEU A 116 -7.07 16.81 -11.19
N THR A 117 -7.18 17.17 -9.90
CA THR A 117 -8.01 18.27 -9.44
C THR A 117 -7.17 19.28 -8.63
N THR A 118 -7.63 20.52 -8.61
CA THR A 118 -7.01 21.60 -7.82
C THR A 118 -7.89 21.94 -6.62
N GLN A 119 -7.33 22.73 -5.68
CA GLN A 119 -8.12 23.23 -4.52
C GLN A 119 -9.35 24.05 -4.94
N LYS A 120 -9.32 24.65 -6.15
CA LYS A 120 -10.46 25.42 -6.71
C LYS A 120 -11.55 24.53 -7.31
N THR A 121 -11.29 23.22 -7.50
CA THR A 121 -12.28 22.31 -8.09
C THR A 121 -13.42 22.06 -7.12
N PRO A 122 -14.69 22.27 -7.51
CA PRO A 122 -15.85 22.04 -6.67
C PRO A 122 -15.88 20.60 -6.16
N GLN A 123 -16.27 20.40 -4.91
CA GLN A 123 -16.32 19.06 -4.29
C GLN A 123 -17.23 18.10 -5.09
N ARG A 124 -18.33 18.60 -5.65
CA ARG A 124 -19.23 17.80 -6.51
C ARG A 124 -18.51 17.22 -7.73
N THR A 125 -17.69 18.02 -8.41
CA THR A 125 -16.91 17.59 -9.57
C THR A 125 -15.87 16.56 -9.15
N ARG A 126 -15.18 16.78 -8.03
CA ARG A 126 -14.21 15.82 -7.50
C ARG A 126 -14.86 14.48 -7.16
N ASN A 127 -16.02 14.49 -6.51
CA ASN A 127 -16.78 13.28 -6.21
C ASN A 127 -17.23 12.55 -7.48
N LEU A 128 -17.72 13.28 -8.49
CA LEU A 128 -18.14 12.70 -9.76
C LEU A 128 -16.96 12.05 -10.51
N MET A 129 -15.80 12.71 -10.52
CA MET A 129 -14.57 12.14 -11.10
C MET A 129 -14.15 10.87 -10.35
N THR A 130 -14.28 10.83 -9.02
CA THR A 130 -13.96 9.65 -8.22
C THR A 130 -14.90 8.49 -8.55
N VAL A 131 -16.20 8.74 -8.64
CA VAL A 131 -17.18 7.72 -9.04
C VAL A 131 -16.92 7.23 -10.47
N GLY A 132 -16.64 8.15 -11.40
CA GLY A 132 -16.28 7.81 -12.77
C GLY A 132 -15.01 6.95 -12.85
N PHE A 133 -13.99 7.28 -12.08
CA PHE A 133 -12.76 6.49 -12.00
C PHE A 133 -13.04 5.08 -11.46
N ILE A 134 -13.84 4.94 -10.39
CA ILE A 134 -14.24 3.64 -9.85
C ILE A 134 -15.03 2.84 -10.88
N ALA A 135 -15.96 3.48 -11.61
CA ALA A 135 -16.74 2.83 -12.65
C ALA A 135 -15.85 2.29 -13.79
N ILE A 136 -14.86 3.07 -14.25
CA ILE A 136 -13.88 2.64 -15.26
C ILE A 136 -13.10 1.42 -14.74
N CYS A 137 -12.59 1.47 -13.50
CA CYS A 137 -11.89 0.35 -12.89
C CYS A 137 -12.77 -0.91 -12.78
N LEU A 138 -14.05 -0.74 -12.44
CA LEU A 138 -15.02 -1.84 -12.40
C LEU A 138 -15.23 -2.48 -13.78
N VAL A 139 -15.41 -1.65 -14.82
CA VAL A 139 -15.56 -2.15 -16.21
C VAL A 139 -14.31 -2.91 -16.63
N LEU A 140 -13.13 -2.36 -16.37
CA LEU A 140 -11.86 -3.04 -16.67
C LEU A 140 -11.76 -4.38 -15.92
N PHE A 141 -12.14 -4.42 -14.64
CA PHE A 141 -12.15 -5.65 -13.86
C PHE A 141 -13.10 -6.70 -14.47
N LEU A 142 -14.31 -6.29 -14.86
CA LEU A 142 -15.29 -7.18 -15.49
C LEU A 142 -14.83 -7.71 -16.86
N VAL A 143 -14.11 -6.92 -17.63
CA VAL A 143 -13.55 -7.33 -18.92
C VAL A 143 -12.39 -8.29 -18.75
N LEU A 144 -11.51 -8.02 -17.77
CA LEU A 144 -10.29 -8.80 -17.53
C LEU A 144 -10.52 -10.10 -16.76
N GLN A 145 -11.69 -10.39 -16.28
CA GLN A 145 -12.23 -11.47 -15.39
C GLN A 145 -11.33 -12.66 -14.99
N LYS A 146 -10.25 -12.97 -15.75
CA LYS A 146 -9.51 -14.23 -15.62
C LYS A 146 -8.19 -14.15 -14.84
N ALA A 147 -7.81 -13.00 -14.26
CA ALA A 147 -6.52 -12.93 -13.57
C ALA A 147 -6.44 -11.98 -12.37
N PRO A 148 -7.38 -12.00 -11.40
CA PRO A 148 -7.32 -11.07 -10.26
C PRO A 148 -6.02 -11.24 -9.45
N VAL A 149 -5.55 -12.46 -9.25
CA VAL A 149 -4.31 -12.73 -8.49
C VAL A 149 -3.07 -12.27 -9.27
N LYS A 150 -2.98 -12.54 -10.57
CA LYS A 150 -1.86 -12.08 -11.41
C LYS A 150 -1.80 -10.56 -11.46
N LEU A 151 -2.94 -9.87 -11.60
CA LEU A 151 -3.01 -8.42 -11.59
C LEU A 151 -2.58 -7.84 -10.23
N LEU A 152 -2.96 -8.49 -9.13
CA LEU A 152 -2.58 -8.07 -7.79
C LEU A 152 -1.06 -8.18 -7.57
N VAL A 153 -0.47 -9.31 -7.99
CA VAL A 153 0.97 -9.55 -7.94
C VAL A 153 1.71 -8.55 -8.82
N PHE A 154 1.23 -8.31 -10.04
CA PHE A 154 1.77 -7.30 -10.94
C PHE A 154 1.74 -5.90 -10.32
N ALA A 155 0.58 -5.46 -9.82
CA ALA A 155 0.42 -4.15 -9.19
C ALA A 155 1.33 -3.99 -7.96
N GLY A 156 1.44 -5.03 -7.11
CA GLY A 156 2.35 -5.03 -5.97
C GLY A 156 3.82 -4.95 -6.37
N GLY A 157 4.24 -5.72 -7.36
CA GLY A 157 5.59 -5.68 -7.91
C GLY A 157 5.91 -4.33 -8.54
N PHE A 158 5.00 -3.78 -9.34
CA PHE A 158 5.13 -2.46 -9.95
C PHE A 158 5.23 -1.33 -8.90
N ASN A 159 4.40 -1.39 -7.86
CA ASN A 159 4.51 -0.47 -6.72
C ASN A 159 5.88 -0.56 -6.03
N GLY A 160 6.45 -1.77 -5.94
CA GLY A 160 7.80 -1.99 -5.42
C GLY A 160 8.89 -1.28 -6.22
N LEU A 161 8.72 -1.12 -7.55
CA LEU A 161 9.65 -0.38 -8.41
C LEU A 161 9.59 1.14 -8.22
N ILE A 162 8.45 1.67 -7.79
CA ILE A 162 8.28 3.11 -7.53
C ILE A 162 8.96 3.52 -6.23
N LEU A 163 9.05 2.61 -5.26
CA LEU A 163 9.60 2.91 -3.93
C LEU A 163 11.01 3.52 -3.97
N PRO A 164 12.02 2.95 -4.65
CA PRO A 164 13.35 3.54 -4.67
C PRO A 164 13.39 4.93 -5.29
N ILE A 165 12.55 5.23 -6.27
CA ILE A 165 12.47 6.55 -6.92
C ILE A 165 11.99 7.59 -5.91
N GLY A 166 10.86 7.32 -5.24
CA GLY A 166 10.32 8.23 -4.22
C GLY A 166 11.28 8.40 -3.04
N PHE A 167 11.90 7.32 -2.57
CA PHE A 167 12.91 7.37 -1.51
C PHE A 167 14.12 8.22 -1.87
N THR A 168 14.60 8.15 -3.12
CA THR A 168 15.70 8.98 -3.61
C THR A 168 15.37 10.46 -3.45
N VAL A 169 14.19 10.87 -3.89
CA VAL A 169 13.74 12.27 -3.79
C VAL A 169 13.63 12.70 -2.33
N VAL A 170 12.98 11.89 -1.49
CA VAL A 170 12.80 12.20 -0.06
C VAL A 170 14.14 12.32 0.67
N LEU A 171 15.07 11.39 0.45
CA LEU A 171 16.39 11.41 1.07
C LEU A 171 17.24 12.59 0.57
N TRP A 172 17.16 12.89 -0.73
CA TRP A 172 17.86 14.05 -1.29
C TRP A 172 17.36 15.35 -0.69
N VAL A 173 16.05 15.53 -0.58
CA VAL A 173 15.44 16.70 0.06
C VAL A 173 15.84 16.76 1.53
N ALA A 174 15.73 15.66 2.28
CA ALA A 174 16.07 15.60 3.69
C ALA A 174 17.55 15.94 3.97
N TRP A 175 18.44 15.59 3.05
CA TRP A 175 19.88 15.83 3.20
C TRP A 175 20.31 17.20 2.70
N ARG A 176 19.83 17.64 1.51
CA ARG A 176 20.36 18.81 0.80
C ARG A 176 19.47 20.06 0.86
N ARG A 177 18.16 19.88 0.98
CA ARG A 177 17.21 20.97 0.77
C ARG A 177 16.57 21.44 2.10
N ARG A 178 17.42 21.96 2.99
CA ARG A 178 16.98 22.56 4.26
C ARG A 178 16.04 23.76 4.07
N ASP A 179 16.14 24.44 2.95
CA ASP A 179 15.25 25.51 2.52
C ASP A 179 13.79 25.05 2.44
N LEU A 180 13.55 23.85 1.89
CA LEU A 180 12.20 23.26 1.80
C LEU A 180 11.68 22.74 3.13
N LEU A 181 12.55 22.47 4.08
CA LEU A 181 12.22 21.92 5.39
C LEU A 181 12.01 22.98 6.47
N GLY A 182 11.94 24.28 6.10
CA GLY A 182 11.81 25.37 7.06
C GLY A 182 12.96 25.42 8.08
N GLY A 183 14.15 25.01 7.67
CA GLY A 183 15.34 24.96 8.54
C GLY A 183 15.46 23.72 9.43
N TYR A 184 14.50 22.78 9.36
CA TYR A 184 14.58 21.54 10.13
C TYR A 184 15.75 20.67 9.65
N VAL A 185 16.53 20.16 10.60
CA VAL A 185 17.67 19.27 10.35
C VAL A 185 17.33 17.86 10.82
N TYR A 186 17.30 16.93 9.87
CA TYR A 186 17.06 15.52 10.20
C TYR A 186 18.23 14.93 10.99
N PRO A 187 17.97 14.11 12.02
CA PRO A 187 19.00 13.36 12.74
C PRO A 187 19.79 12.46 11.79
N LYS A 188 21.12 12.46 11.92
CA LYS A 188 22.01 11.67 11.03
C LYS A 188 21.69 10.16 11.07
N TRP A 189 21.32 9.62 12.23
CA TRP A 189 20.94 8.21 12.36
C TRP A 189 19.69 7.87 11.53
N LEU A 190 18.73 8.78 11.46
CA LEU A 190 17.50 8.58 10.68
C LEU A 190 17.80 8.61 9.17
N LEU A 191 18.72 9.50 8.75
CA LEU A 191 19.20 9.51 7.36
C LEU A 191 19.96 8.22 7.01
N ALA A 192 20.76 7.68 7.94
CA ALA A 192 21.47 6.42 7.74
C ALA A 192 20.49 5.23 7.61
N VAL A 193 19.50 5.14 8.50
CA VAL A 193 18.42 4.13 8.40
C VAL A 193 17.62 4.28 7.10
N GLY A 194 17.31 5.52 6.72
CA GLY A 194 16.65 5.81 5.44
C GLY A 194 17.49 5.37 4.24
N ALA A 195 18.82 5.59 4.27
CA ALA A 195 19.72 5.14 3.20
C ALA A 195 19.79 3.61 3.12
N LEU A 196 19.81 2.90 4.25
CA LEU A 196 19.75 1.43 4.27
C LEU A 196 18.41 0.93 3.70
N ALA A 197 17.30 1.52 4.10
CA ALA A 197 16.00 1.19 3.54
C ALA A 197 15.93 1.46 2.03
N TRP A 198 16.52 2.56 1.57
CA TRP A 198 16.61 2.89 0.15
C TRP A 198 17.40 1.85 -0.65
N LEU A 199 18.59 1.45 -0.17
CA LEU A 199 19.38 0.36 -0.79
C LEU A 199 18.59 -0.94 -0.87
N LEU A 200 17.88 -1.29 0.21
CA LEU A 200 17.01 -2.47 0.23
C LEU A 200 15.90 -2.37 -0.82
N THR A 201 15.24 -1.21 -0.97
CA THR A 201 14.19 -1.04 -1.98
C THR A 201 14.72 -1.10 -3.41
N ILE A 202 15.95 -0.62 -3.67
CA ILE A 202 16.62 -0.77 -4.97
C ILE A 202 16.87 -2.26 -5.27
N PHE A 203 17.44 -2.98 -4.32
CA PHE A 203 17.72 -4.41 -4.48
C PHE A 203 16.44 -5.21 -4.75
N LEU A 204 15.40 -4.98 -3.96
CA LEU A 204 14.10 -5.63 -4.13
C LEU A 204 13.41 -5.22 -5.44
N GLY A 205 13.50 -3.95 -5.83
CA GLY A 205 12.99 -3.46 -7.11
C GLY A 205 13.65 -4.15 -8.30
N TYR A 206 14.99 -4.27 -8.27
CA TYR A 206 15.71 -4.99 -9.30
C TYR A 206 15.26 -6.47 -9.40
N ARG A 207 15.17 -7.16 -8.28
CA ARG A 207 14.67 -8.54 -8.22
C ARG A 207 13.23 -8.70 -8.66
N SER A 208 12.41 -7.67 -8.46
CA SER A 208 11.02 -7.66 -8.92
C SER A 208 10.90 -7.63 -10.44
N LEU A 209 11.82 -6.98 -11.14
CA LEU A 209 11.84 -6.98 -12.61
C LEU A 209 11.95 -8.37 -13.19
N GLU A 210 12.86 -9.19 -12.63
CA GLU A 210 13.03 -10.59 -13.05
C GLU A 210 11.73 -11.40 -12.86
N GLY A 211 11.07 -11.21 -11.69
CA GLY A 211 9.81 -11.88 -11.38
C GLY A 211 8.63 -11.41 -12.23
N LEU A 212 8.55 -10.11 -12.55
CA LEU A 212 7.51 -9.57 -13.41
C LEU A 212 7.62 -10.09 -14.84
N GLN A 213 8.83 -10.25 -15.37
CA GLN A 213 9.04 -10.86 -16.68
C GLN A 213 8.55 -12.31 -16.71
N ALA A 214 8.82 -13.08 -15.65
CA ALA A 214 8.36 -14.46 -15.54
C ALA A 214 6.83 -14.64 -15.43
N LEU A 215 6.07 -13.59 -15.06
CA LEU A 215 4.61 -13.65 -15.03
C LEU A 215 3.96 -13.63 -16.42
N TRP A 216 4.70 -13.17 -17.43
CA TRP A 216 4.23 -12.98 -18.81
C TRP A 216 4.89 -13.95 -19.81
N ALA A 217 5.96 -14.65 -19.38
CA ALA A 217 6.56 -15.74 -20.12
C ALA A 217 5.81 -17.07 -19.87
#